data_efab7571428434f80e41f978fd2485cc
#
_entry.id   efab7571428434f80e41f978fd2485cc
#
_cell.length_a   1.000
_cell.length_b   1.000
_cell.length_c   1.000
_cell.angle_alpha   90.00
_cell.angle_beta   90.00
_cell.angle_gamma   90.00
#
_symmetry.space_group_name_H-M   'P 1'
#
loop_
_entity.id
_entity.type
_entity.pdbx_description
1 polymer ?
#
loop_
_entity_poly.entity_id
_entity_poly.type
_entity_poly.pdbx_seq_one_letter_code
_entity_poly.pdbx_strand_id
1 'polypeptide(L)'
;SATFLWGDGVFLHLAEWDKLPDYDFDIIFYANERNGLDDEHYDRYCVGRLKDKYKNATVVGYLKEVYVKEHRYENRIKFLKECDYIHAEAAGRMKTLDEFLKIEKLTGKKINFTNQPVNTEFYFDNFYSNEKENSIYAYLPAPLHRRGRTYEFANYIGEKHNIPVRFKSLQQGQKFDYLSQREFIESWIPSLYHFNLDPINIHPGGQCIQVASIGSMHIGGLNESHEILYPDSATCDEKVLEDLMDRYIGDENLRFQAIEHAWNKVNEEFSFKKVRTQIEEIYG
;
A
#
# COMPACT_ATOMS: atom_id res chain seq x y z
N SER A 1 -7.47 -6.91 6.48
CA SER A 1 -7.30 -6.97 5.01
C SER A 1 -8.02 -5.78 4.42
N ALA A 2 -7.29 -4.88 3.80
CA ALA A 2 -7.90 -3.78 3.08
C ALA A 2 -8.69 -4.37 1.91
N THR A 3 -9.99 -4.24 1.97
CA THR A 3 -10.87 -4.58 0.87
C THR A 3 -10.76 -3.43 -0.13
N PHE A 4 -9.93 -3.58 -1.14
CA PHE A 4 -9.93 -2.66 -2.25
C PHE A 4 -11.14 -2.98 -3.10
N LEU A 5 -12.15 -2.13 -3.01
CA LEU A 5 -13.28 -2.17 -3.92
C LEU A 5 -12.78 -1.58 -5.25
N TRP A 6 -12.40 -2.44 -6.17
CA TRP A 6 -12.18 -2.10 -7.56
C TRP A 6 -13.55 -1.92 -8.22
N GLY A 7 -14.13 -0.73 -8.15
CA GLY A 7 -15.39 -0.43 -8.80
C GLY A 7 -16.47 -1.51 -8.56
N ASP A 8 -17.09 -2.00 -9.62
CA ASP A 8 -18.15 -3.04 -9.58
C ASP A 8 -17.60 -4.48 -9.47
N GLY A 9 -16.33 -4.65 -9.08
CA GLY A 9 -15.68 -5.95 -8.98
C GLY A 9 -16.18 -6.79 -7.80
N VAL A 10 -16.13 -8.11 -7.96
CA VAL A 10 -16.41 -9.08 -6.90
C VAL A 10 -15.10 -9.53 -6.26
N PHE A 11 -14.96 -9.35 -4.95
CA PHE A 11 -13.83 -9.88 -4.19
C PHE A 11 -14.21 -11.19 -3.52
N LEU A 12 -13.45 -12.26 -3.82
CA LEU A 12 -13.65 -13.57 -3.24
C LEU A 12 -12.46 -13.98 -2.38
N HIS A 13 -12.74 -14.45 -1.18
CA HIS A 13 -11.72 -15.03 -0.31
C HIS A 13 -11.53 -16.53 -0.64
N LEU A 14 -10.32 -17.08 -0.42
CA LEU A 14 -10.04 -18.50 -0.63
C LEU A 14 -11.01 -19.44 0.12
N ALA A 15 -11.54 -19.05 1.27
CA ALA A 15 -12.55 -19.80 2.00
C ALA A 15 -13.87 -19.96 1.23
N GLU A 16 -14.11 -19.11 0.24
CA GLU A 16 -15.32 -19.10 -0.60
C GLU A 16 -15.08 -19.71 -1.98
N TRP A 17 -13.91 -20.33 -2.18
CA TRP A 17 -13.51 -20.90 -3.47
C TRP A 17 -14.54 -21.89 -4.04
N ASP A 18 -15.20 -22.66 -3.19
CA ASP A 18 -16.23 -23.62 -3.63
C ASP A 18 -17.57 -22.93 -3.97
N LYS A 19 -17.67 -21.62 -3.72
CA LYS A 19 -18.84 -20.78 -4.00
C LYS A 19 -18.56 -19.73 -5.09
N LEU A 20 -17.62 -20.01 -5.99
CA LEU A 20 -17.30 -19.12 -7.11
C LEU A 20 -18.58 -18.76 -7.87
N PRO A 21 -18.90 -17.46 -8.05
CA PRO A 21 -20.13 -17.03 -8.67
C PRO A 21 -20.21 -17.41 -10.16
N ASP A 22 -21.43 -17.53 -10.67
CA ASP A 22 -21.68 -17.76 -12.10
C ASP A 22 -21.82 -16.40 -12.81
N TYR A 23 -20.70 -15.68 -12.95
CA TYR A 23 -20.62 -14.48 -13.76
C TYR A 23 -19.70 -14.69 -14.95
N ASP A 24 -19.93 -13.98 -16.04
CA ASP A 24 -18.95 -13.82 -17.10
C ASP A 24 -17.99 -12.70 -16.70
N PHE A 25 -16.75 -13.08 -16.39
CA PHE A 25 -15.69 -12.12 -16.11
C PHE A 25 -14.81 -11.97 -17.35
N ASP A 26 -14.46 -10.72 -17.70
CA ASP A 26 -13.47 -10.45 -18.73
C ASP A 26 -12.07 -10.65 -18.17
N ILE A 27 -11.83 -10.21 -16.92
CA ILE A 27 -10.53 -10.26 -16.26
C ILE A 27 -10.69 -10.72 -14.80
N ILE A 28 -9.81 -11.62 -14.39
CA ILE A 28 -9.72 -12.12 -13.01
C ILE A 28 -8.33 -11.84 -12.47
N PHE A 29 -8.24 -10.91 -11.51
CA PHE A 29 -7.00 -10.71 -10.73
C PHE A 29 -6.94 -11.72 -9.60
N TYR A 30 -5.99 -12.64 -9.69
CA TYR A 30 -5.87 -13.73 -8.76
C TYR A 30 -4.59 -13.63 -7.92
N ALA A 31 -4.76 -13.33 -6.64
CA ALA A 31 -3.68 -13.30 -5.65
C ALA A 31 -3.64 -14.61 -4.87
N ASN A 32 -2.68 -15.47 -5.15
CA ASN A 32 -2.49 -16.75 -4.47
C ASN A 32 -1.13 -16.78 -3.75
N GLU A 33 -0.99 -16.01 -2.65
CA GLU A 33 0.33 -15.74 -2.06
C GLU A 33 0.57 -16.34 -0.68
N ARG A 34 -0.48 -16.81 0.00
CA ARG A 34 -0.33 -17.36 1.34
C ARG A 34 -0.62 -18.86 1.36
N ASN A 35 -1.82 -19.21 1.76
CA ASN A 35 -2.15 -20.64 1.97
C ASN A 35 -2.32 -21.42 0.65
N GLY A 36 -2.66 -20.76 -0.44
CA GLY A 36 -2.86 -21.40 -1.73
C GLY A 36 -1.56 -21.84 -2.43
N LEU A 37 -0.39 -21.40 -1.94
CA LEU A 37 0.93 -21.83 -2.44
C LEU A 37 1.54 -22.96 -1.60
N ASP A 38 0.92 -23.37 -0.51
CA ASP A 38 1.36 -24.53 0.26
C ASP A 38 1.03 -25.83 -0.52
N ASP A 39 1.92 -26.80 -0.54
CA ASP A 39 1.81 -28.01 -1.35
C ASP A 39 0.48 -28.74 -1.16
N GLU A 40 -0.01 -28.83 0.07
CA GLU A 40 -1.28 -29.48 0.41
C GLU A 40 -2.53 -28.77 -0.13
N HIS A 41 -2.39 -27.50 -0.55
CA HIS A 41 -3.50 -26.66 -1.01
C HIS A 41 -3.37 -26.23 -2.47
N TYR A 42 -2.18 -26.41 -3.06
CA TYR A 42 -1.90 -25.87 -4.40
C TYR A 42 -2.89 -26.38 -5.46
N ASP A 43 -3.15 -27.67 -5.52
CA ASP A 43 -4.06 -28.24 -6.54
C ASP A 43 -5.50 -27.78 -6.37
N ARG A 44 -5.93 -27.47 -5.14
CA ARG A 44 -7.25 -26.94 -4.87
C ARG A 44 -7.42 -25.52 -5.41
N TYR A 45 -6.37 -24.73 -5.35
CA TYR A 45 -6.39 -23.29 -5.70
C TYR A 45 -5.58 -22.96 -6.96
N CYS A 46 -5.39 -23.92 -7.86
CA CYS A 46 -4.64 -23.72 -9.09
C CYS A 46 -5.43 -22.88 -10.11
N VAL A 47 -4.70 -22.23 -11.01
CA VAL A 47 -5.24 -21.39 -12.08
C VAL A 47 -6.11 -22.21 -13.05
N GLY A 48 -5.76 -23.49 -13.29
CA GLY A 48 -6.53 -24.37 -14.17
C GLY A 48 -8.01 -24.44 -13.79
N ARG A 49 -8.34 -24.54 -12.49
CA ARG A 49 -9.74 -24.57 -12.03
C ARG A 49 -10.49 -23.27 -12.31
N LEU A 50 -9.81 -22.11 -12.27
CA LEU A 50 -10.43 -20.84 -12.67
C LEU A 50 -10.71 -20.83 -14.17
N LYS A 51 -9.75 -21.27 -14.98
CA LYS A 51 -9.89 -21.31 -16.44
C LYS A 51 -10.93 -22.32 -16.89
N ASP A 52 -11.08 -23.44 -16.19
CA ASP A 52 -12.14 -24.40 -16.47
C ASP A 52 -13.54 -23.84 -16.22
N LYS A 53 -13.70 -23.03 -15.18
CA LYS A 53 -14.98 -22.40 -14.85
C LYS A 53 -15.24 -21.17 -15.73
N TYR A 54 -14.25 -20.31 -15.90
CA TYR A 54 -14.37 -19.02 -16.62
C TYR A 54 -13.55 -19.04 -17.91
N LYS A 55 -14.04 -19.79 -18.89
CA LYS A 55 -13.30 -20.11 -20.13
C LYS A 55 -12.89 -18.90 -20.96
N ASN A 56 -13.63 -17.81 -20.87
CA ASN A 56 -13.37 -16.58 -21.63
C ASN A 56 -12.61 -15.52 -20.83
N ALA A 57 -12.39 -15.74 -19.53
CA ALA A 57 -11.73 -14.76 -18.70
C ALA A 57 -10.21 -14.78 -18.85
N THR A 58 -9.61 -13.63 -18.91
CA THR A 58 -8.16 -13.44 -18.76
C THR A 58 -7.77 -13.55 -17.29
N VAL A 59 -6.92 -14.50 -16.94
CA VAL A 59 -6.45 -14.70 -15.56
C VAL A 59 -5.11 -14.00 -15.36
N VAL A 60 -5.10 -12.99 -14.50
CA VAL A 60 -3.93 -12.18 -14.15
C VAL A 60 -3.41 -12.61 -12.79
N GLY A 61 -2.19 -13.13 -12.74
CA GLY A 61 -1.49 -13.46 -11.50
C GLY A 61 -1.05 -12.19 -10.78
N TYR A 62 -1.70 -11.86 -9.67
CA TYR A 62 -1.44 -10.63 -8.93
C TYR A 62 -0.42 -10.84 -7.83
N LEU A 63 0.71 -10.12 -7.92
CA LEU A 63 1.81 -10.14 -6.96
C LEU A 63 1.56 -9.08 -5.86
N LYS A 64 0.91 -9.49 -4.79
CA LYS A 64 0.69 -8.62 -3.63
C LYS A 64 1.92 -8.51 -2.74
N GLU A 65 2.64 -9.61 -2.56
CA GLU A 65 3.86 -9.68 -1.77
C GLU A 65 5.06 -9.95 -2.69
N VAL A 66 6.10 -9.12 -2.62
CA VAL A 66 7.31 -9.30 -3.43
C VAL A 66 8.02 -10.59 -3.03
N TYR A 67 8.14 -10.84 -1.73
CA TYR A 67 8.83 -11.99 -1.19
C TYR A 67 7.88 -13.00 -0.59
N VAL A 68 8.09 -14.27 -0.90
CA VAL A 68 7.40 -15.41 -0.28
C VAL A 68 8.41 -16.31 0.41
N LYS A 69 7.94 -17.15 1.32
CA LYS A 69 8.78 -18.15 1.97
C LYS A 69 9.36 -19.13 0.94
N GLU A 70 10.61 -19.57 1.14
CA GLU A 70 11.36 -20.39 0.20
C GLU A 70 10.58 -21.64 -0.27
N HIS A 71 9.95 -22.35 0.65
CA HIS A 71 9.17 -23.56 0.34
C HIS A 71 7.93 -23.30 -0.55
N ARG A 72 7.49 -22.05 -0.69
CA ARG A 72 6.36 -21.65 -1.57
C ARG A 72 6.81 -21.14 -2.93
N TYR A 73 8.11 -20.97 -3.11
CA TYR A 73 8.61 -20.27 -4.29
C TYR A 73 8.36 -21.03 -5.58
N GLU A 74 8.56 -22.34 -5.59
CA GLU A 74 8.32 -23.19 -6.76
C GLU A 74 6.84 -23.16 -7.18
N ASN A 75 5.94 -23.31 -6.22
CA ASN A 75 4.50 -23.22 -6.46
C ASN A 75 4.09 -21.84 -6.95
N ARG A 76 4.73 -20.76 -6.46
CA ARG A 76 4.53 -19.41 -6.97
C ARG A 76 4.89 -19.30 -8.45
N ILE A 77 6.06 -19.80 -8.84
CA ILE A 77 6.48 -19.77 -10.25
C ILE A 77 5.56 -20.62 -11.13
N LYS A 78 5.15 -21.79 -10.66
CA LYS A 78 4.19 -22.66 -11.34
C LYS A 78 2.86 -21.93 -11.54
N PHE A 79 2.31 -21.35 -10.48
CA PHE A 79 1.09 -20.54 -10.50
C PHE A 79 1.17 -19.39 -11.52
N LEU A 80 2.25 -18.60 -11.49
CA LEU A 80 2.42 -17.45 -12.39
C LEU A 80 2.59 -17.88 -13.87
N LYS A 81 3.17 -19.06 -14.13
CA LYS A 81 3.25 -19.62 -15.48
C LYS A 81 1.88 -19.99 -16.06
N GLU A 82 0.96 -20.42 -15.22
CA GLU A 82 -0.40 -20.79 -15.62
C GLU A 82 -1.31 -19.57 -15.90
N CYS A 83 -1.02 -18.40 -15.26
CA CYS A 83 -1.74 -17.17 -15.55
C CYS A 83 -1.47 -16.65 -16.95
N ASP A 84 -2.38 -15.86 -17.54
CA ASP A 84 -2.17 -15.25 -18.84
C ASP A 84 -1.20 -14.08 -18.76
N TYR A 85 -1.32 -13.28 -17.70
CA TYR A 85 -0.44 -12.15 -17.38
C TYR A 85 0.01 -12.18 -15.93
N ILE A 86 1.05 -11.42 -15.64
CA ILE A 86 1.52 -11.14 -14.27
C ILE A 86 1.39 -9.65 -14.01
N HIS A 87 0.87 -9.29 -12.86
CA HIS A 87 0.66 -7.91 -12.44
C HIS A 87 1.19 -7.66 -11.03
N ALA A 88 1.76 -6.49 -10.81
CA ALA A 88 2.17 -6.01 -9.49
C ALA A 88 1.83 -4.54 -9.30
N GLU A 89 1.47 -4.17 -8.08
CA GLU A 89 1.42 -2.76 -7.68
C GLU A 89 2.83 -2.32 -7.30
N ALA A 90 3.42 -1.45 -8.11
CA ALA A 90 4.73 -0.88 -7.86
C ALA A 90 4.87 0.47 -8.56
N ALA A 91 5.61 1.37 -7.95
CA ALA A 91 5.98 2.65 -8.50
C ALA A 91 7.51 2.77 -8.56
N GLY A 92 8.02 3.62 -9.44
CA GLY A 92 9.42 3.99 -9.49
C GLY A 92 10.40 2.81 -9.48
N ARG A 93 11.33 2.82 -8.53
CA ARG A 93 12.42 1.83 -8.40
C ARG A 93 11.94 0.42 -8.05
N MET A 94 10.77 0.27 -7.42
CA MET A 94 10.25 -1.07 -7.11
C MET A 94 10.08 -1.93 -8.35
N LYS A 95 9.80 -1.32 -9.50
CA LYS A 95 9.65 -2.05 -10.78
C LYS A 95 10.92 -2.79 -11.20
N THR A 96 12.07 -2.40 -10.67
CA THR A 96 13.39 -2.99 -10.98
C THR A 96 13.95 -3.86 -9.87
N LEU A 97 13.15 -4.27 -8.88
CA LEU A 97 13.60 -5.19 -7.83
C LEU A 97 14.07 -6.51 -8.44
N ASP A 98 15.19 -7.01 -7.95
CA ASP A 98 15.80 -8.27 -8.40
C ASP A 98 14.81 -9.44 -8.37
N GLU A 99 13.90 -9.44 -7.39
CA GLU A 99 12.88 -10.48 -7.29
C GLU A 99 11.89 -10.45 -8.47
N PHE A 100 11.49 -9.27 -8.93
CA PHE A 100 10.65 -9.15 -10.13
C PHE A 100 11.39 -9.62 -11.38
N LEU A 101 12.64 -9.22 -11.55
CA LEU A 101 13.48 -9.68 -12.67
C LEU A 101 13.67 -11.20 -12.64
N LYS A 102 13.85 -11.78 -11.46
CA LYS A 102 13.94 -13.22 -11.28
C LYS A 102 12.63 -13.93 -11.63
N ILE A 103 11.48 -13.39 -11.22
CA ILE A 103 10.16 -13.91 -11.60
C ILE A 103 9.96 -13.87 -13.11
N GLU A 104 10.25 -12.74 -13.76
CA GLU A 104 10.17 -12.62 -15.23
C GLU A 104 11.03 -13.68 -15.94
N LYS A 105 12.29 -13.83 -15.48
CA LYS A 105 13.21 -14.84 -16.04
C LYS A 105 12.69 -16.26 -15.88
N LEU A 106 12.14 -16.62 -14.73
CA LEU A 106 11.67 -17.97 -14.42
C LEU A 106 10.32 -18.29 -15.08
N THR A 107 9.47 -17.31 -15.23
CA THR A 107 8.14 -17.49 -15.85
C THR A 107 8.16 -17.33 -17.37
N GLY A 108 9.13 -16.58 -17.89
CA GLY A 108 9.19 -16.16 -19.30
C GLY A 108 8.16 -15.07 -19.63
N LYS A 109 7.54 -14.46 -18.62
CA LYS A 109 6.50 -13.43 -18.78
C LYS A 109 6.96 -12.11 -18.19
N LYS A 110 6.57 -11.01 -18.82
CA LYS A 110 6.76 -9.67 -18.28
C LYS A 110 5.77 -9.38 -17.17
N ILE A 111 6.20 -8.63 -16.17
CA ILE A 111 5.33 -8.13 -15.11
C ILE A 111 4.77 -6.78 -15.56
N ASN A 112 3.47 -6.66 -15.59
CA ASN A 112 2.79 -5.39 -15.79
C ASN A 112 2.67 -4.66 -14.45
N PHE A 113 2.89 -3.36 -14.46
CA PHE A 113 2.87 -2.55 -13.24
C PHE A 113 1.83 -1.44 -13.33
N THR A 114 1.10 -1.26 -12.24
CA THR A 114 0.33 -0.03 -11.97
C THR A 114 0.71 0.55 -10.62
N ASN A 115 0.36 1.80 -10.40
CA ASN A 115 0.45 2.37 -9.07
C ASN A 115 -0.60 1.73 -8.14
N GLN A 116 -0.34 1.73 -6.83
CA GLN A 116 -1.32 1.28 -5.85
C GLN A 116 -2.53 2.24 -5.85
N PRO A 117 -3.75 1.75 -6.14
CA PRO A 117 -4.91 2.62 -6.20
C PRO A 117 -5.41 3.02 -4.82
N VAL A 118 -5.92 4.24 -4.70
CA VAL A 118 -6.63 4.74 -3.53
C VAL A 118 -7.94 5.39 -3.96
N ASN A 119 -8.99 5.17 -3.19
CA ASN A 119 -10.25 5.87 -3.39
C ASN A 119 -10.13 7.33 -2.91
N THR A 120 -9.50 8.17 -3.74
CA THR A 120 -9.22 9.56 -3.40
C THR A 120 -10.50 10.37 -3.18
N GLU A 121 -11.55 10.09 -3.93
CA GLU A 121 -12.86 10.74 -3.77
C GLU A 121 -13.44 10.45 -2.39
N PHE A 122 -13.43 9.18 -1.95
CA PHE A 122 -13.89 8.80 -0.62
C PHE A 122 -13.11 9.49 0.49
N TYR A 123 -11.78 9.56 0.39
CA TYR A 123 -10.95 10.23 1.39
C TYR A 123 -11.19 11.74 1.38
N PHE A 124 -11.31 12.33 0.22
CA PHE A 124 -11.60 13.75 0.08
C PHE A 124 -12.96 14.11 0.68
N ASP A 125 -14.02 13.43 0.27
CA ASP A 125 -15.38 13.75 0.68
C ASP A 125 -15.63 13.53 2.17
N ASN A 126 -14.92 12.58 2.80
CA ASN A 126 -15.18 12.20 4.18
C ASN A 126 -14.14 12.72 5.17
N PHE A 127 -12.91 13.01 4.76
CA PHE A 127 -11.81 13.19 5.68
C PHE A 127 -10.83 14.31 5.33
N TYR A 128 -10.94 14.89 4.13
CA TYR A 128 -10.10 16.03 3.79
C TYR A 128 -10.47 17.25 4.64
N SER A 129 -9.47 17.92 5.19
CA SER A 129 -9.64 19.17 5.92
C SER A 129 -8.36 19.99 5.84
N ASN A 130 -8.51 21.29 5.63
CA ASN A 130 -7.43 22.25 5.77
C ASN A 130 -7.16 22.61 7.26
N GLU A 131 -8.11 22.30 8.14
CA GLU A 131 -8.00 22.52 9.56
C GLU A 131 -7.55 21.22 10.24
N LYS A 132 -6.24 21.02 10.29
CA LYS A 132 -5.64 19.89 11.02
C LYS A 132 -5.13 20.37 12.37
N GLU A 133 -5.19 19.48 13.36
CA GLU A 133 -4.54 19.72 14.63
C GLU A 133 -3.03 19.73 14.44
N ASN A 134 -2.35 20.72 14.99
CA ASN A 134 -0.88 20.75 15.04
C ASN A 134 -0.39 19.63 15.98
N SER A 135 -0.46 18.40 15.51
CA SER A 135 -0.07 17.19 16.24
C SER A 135 0.67 16.23 15.32
N ILE A 136 1.47 15.36 15.91
CA ILE A 136 2.20 14.28 15.24
C ILE A 136 1.47 12.97 15.50
N TYR A 137 1.19 12.21 14.46
CA TYR A 137 0.80 10.81 14.56
C TYR A 137 1.98 9.91 14.20
N ALA A 138 2.49 9.16 15.17
CA ALA A 138 3.56 8.21 14.92
C ALA A 138 2.97 6.86 14.50
N TYR A 139 3.23 6.46 13.24
CA TYR A 139 2.82 5.16 12.75
C TYR A 139 3.75 4.07 13.29
N LEU A 140 3.16 3.13 14.03
CA LEU A 140 3.88 2.04 14.67
C LEU A 140 3.46 0.69 14.06
N PRO A 141 4.09 0.27 12.95
CA PRO A 141 3.77 -1.02 12.33
C PRO A 141 4.16 -2.20 13.23
N ALA A 142 3.58 -3.37 13.04
CA ALA A 142 4.08 -4.60 13.63
C ALA A 142 5.30 -5.09 12.83
N PRO A 143 6.32 -5.68 13.46
CA PRO A 143 6.55 -5.96 14.88
C PRO A 143 7.26 -4.83 15.64
N LEU A 144 7.21 -4.89 16.97
CA LEU A 144 7.67 -3.84 17.88
C LEU A 144 9.13 -3.36 17.67
N HIS A 145 10.06 -4.22 17.30
CA HIS A 145 11.47 -3.85 17.12
C HIS A 145 11.73 -2.85 15.97
N ARG A 146 10.77 -2.66 15.07
CA ARG A 146 10.86 -1.66 13.98
C ARG A 146 10.23 -0.32 14.36
N ARG A 147 9.57 -0.24 15.51
CA ARG A 147 8.75 0.92 15.90
C ARG A 147 9.50 1.94 16.72
N GLY A 148 10.52 1.50 17.46
CA GLY A 148 11.21 2.35 18.43
C GLY A 148 11.69 3.64 17.81
N ARG A 149 12.35 3.54 16.67
CA ARG A 149 12.90 4.70 15.96
C ARG A 149 11.86 5.75 15.58
N THR A 150 10.73 5.33 15.00
CA THR A 150 9.64 6.27 14.64
C THR A 150 9.09 6.94 15.90
N TYR A 151 8.87 6.16 16.96
CA TYR A 151 8.34 6.67 18.22
C TYR A 151 9.30 7.63 18.92
N GLU A 152 10.56 7.27 19.03
CA GLU A 152 11.61 8.08 19.65
C GLU A 152 11.80 9.41 18.92
N PHE A 153 11.88 9.35 17.58
CA PHE A 153 12.01 10.57 16.79
C PHE A 153 10.75 11.45 16.85
N ALA A 154 9.55 10.87 16.80
CA ALA A 154 8.31 11.63 16.94
C ALA A 154 8.22 12.36 18.29
N ASN A 155 8.60 11.68 19.40
CA ASN A 155 8.65 12.33 20.71
C ASN A 155 9.70 13.41 20.78
N TYR A 156 10.89 13.17 20.26
CA TYR A 156 11.95 14.18 20.19
C TYR A 156 11.48 15.46 19.48
N ILE A 157 10.88 15.35 18.31
CA ILE A 157 10.33 16.49 17.56
C ILE A 157 9.16 17.13 18.31
N GLY A 158 8.28 16.30 18.90
CA GLY A 158 7.15 16.78 19.71
C GLY A 158 7.59 17.62 20.91
N GLU A 159 8.60 17.15 21.64
CA GLU A 159 9.18 17.88 22.79
C GLU A 159 9.89 19.17 22.33
N LYS A 160 10.72 19.09 21.28
CA LYS A 160 11.45 20.25 20.72
C LYS A 160 10.52 21.40 20.33
N HIS A 161 9.38 21.10 19.73
CA HIS A 161 8.45 22.09 19.18
C HIS A 161 7.16 22.27 19.99
N ASN A 162 7.04 21.61 21.14
CA ASN A 162 5.82 21.60 21.96
C ASN A 162 4.57 21.16 21.16
N ILE A 163 4.71 20.10 20.36
CA ILE A 163 3.66 19.52 19.53
C ILE A 163 3.23 18.19 20.15
N PRO A 164 1.92 17.97 20.42
CA PRO A 164 1.45 16.70 20.97
C PRO A 164 1.69 15.52 20.01
N VAL A 165 2.16 14.42 20.58
CA VAL A 165 2.41 13.17 19.84
C VAL A 165 1.31 12.17 20.17
N ARG A 166 0.71 11.61 19.12
CA ARG A 166 -0.30 10.56 19.19
C ARG A 166 0.26 9.30 18.54
N PHE A 167 -0.10 8.16 19.07
CA PHE A 167 0.19 6.87 18.46
C PHE A 167 -0.85 5.85 18.87
N LYS A 168 -1.05 4.85 18.03
CA LYS A 168 -1.79 3.67 18.41
C LYS A 168 -0.81 2.50 18.53
N SER A 169 -0.49 2.11 19.75
CA SER A 169 0.30 0.93 20.04
C SER A 169 -0.62 -0.29 20.13
N LEU A 170 -0.33 -1.31 19.35
CA LEU A 170 -0.82 -2.65 19.61
C LEU A 170 0.14 -3.28 20.62
N GLN A 171 -0.26 -3.39 21.87
CA GLN A 171 0.57 -4.08 22.87
C GLN A 171 0.65 -5.56 22.50
N GLN A 172 1.85 -6.14 22.71
CA GLN A 172 2.08 -7.55 22.45
C GLN A 172 1.14 -8.39 23.33
N GLY A 173 0.33 -9.25 22.70
CA GLY A 173 -0.62 -10.13 23.39
C GLY A 173 -2.05 -9.59 23.51
N GLN A 174 -2.33 -8.34 23.17
CA GLN A 174 -3.71 -7.91 23.00
C GLN A 174 -4.28 -8.52 21.71
N LYS A 175 -5.46 -9.16 21.81
CA LYS A 175 -6.27 -9.45 20.63
C LYS A 175 -6.43 -8.14 19.88
N PHE A 176 -6.23 -8.17 18.57
CA PHE A 176 -6.58 -7.03 17.72
C PHE A 176 -8.04 -6.69 18.02
N ASP A 177 -8.29 -5.63 18.76
CA ASP A 177 -9.56 -4.94 18.64
C ASP A 177 -9.55 -4.39 17.22
N TYR A 178 -10.19 -5.15 16.33
CA TYR A 178 -10.40 -4.70 14.97
C TYR A 178 -11.29 -3.48 15.05
N LEU A 179 -10.66 -2.31 15.09
CA LEU A 179 -11.38 -1.11 14.73
C LEU A 179 -11.94 -1.33 13.33
N SER A 180 -13.16 -0.90 13.11
CA SER A 180 -13.63 -0.74 11.75
C SER A 180 -12.61 0.10 10.97
N GLN A 181 -12.53 -0.07 9.67
CA GLN A 181 -11.63 0.74 8.84
C GLN A 181 -11.84 2.24 9.10
N ARG A 182 -13.08 2.65 9.34
CA ARG A 182 -13.45 4.02 9.66
C ARG A 182 -12.84 4.49 10.99
N GLU A 183 -13.03 3.76 12.07
CA GLU A 183 -12.46 4.09 13.38
C GLU A 183 -10.92 4.14 13.36
N PHE A 184 -10.30 3.23 12.59
CA PHE A 184 -8.86 3.26 12.39
C PHE A 184 -8.43 4.55 11.69
N ILE A 185 -9.10 4.93 10.61
CA ILE A 185 -8.82 6.17 9.88
C ILE A 185 -9.06 7.38 10.78
N GLU A 186 -10.20 7.47 11.45
CA GLU A 186 -10.56 8.56 12.35
C GLU A 186 -9.54 8.77 13.50
N SER A 187 -8.80 7.72 13.88
CA SER A 187 -7.79 7.81 14.95
C SER A 187 -6.56 8.66 14.58
N TRP A 188 -6.26 8.81 13.29
CA TRP A 188 -5.06 9.53 12.84
C TRP A 188 -5.33 10.75 11.95
N ILE A 189 -6.54 10.87 11.37
CA ILE A 189 -6.97 11.99 10.53
C ILE A 189 -6.72 13.38 11.14
N PRO A 190 -6.96 13.62 12.44
CA PRO A 190 -6.80 14.96 12.99
C PRO A 190 -5.38 15.51 12.91
N SER A 191 -4.38 14.62 12.87
CA SER A 191 -2.98 15.02 12.95
C SER A 191 -2.47 15.63 11.64
N LEU A 192 -1.74 16.75 11.76
CA LEU A 192 -1.11 17.42 10.63
C LEU A 192 0.10 16.65 10.11
N TYR A 193 0.89 16.06 11.00
CA TYR A 193 2.12 15.34 10.66
C TYR A 193 1.99 13.84 10.95
N HIS A 194 2.41 13.01 10.00
CA HIS A 194 2.39 11.54 10.12
C HIS A 194 3.80 11.00 9.94
N PHE A 195 4.35 10.40 10.97
CA PHE A 195 5.72 9.90 10.97
C PHE A 195 5.77 8.38 10.74
N ASN A 196 6.64 7.97 9.82
CA ASN A 196 6.95 6.56 9.59
C ASN A 196 8.40 6.40 9.12
N LEU A 197 9.30 6.08 10.03
CA LEU A 197 10.74 5.88 9.78
C LEU A 197 11.10 4.40 9.57
N ASP A 198 10.16 3.57 9.11
CA ASP A 198 10.47 2.17 8.79
C ASP A 198 11.40 2.12 7.56
N PRO A 199 12.66 1.66 7.70
CA PRO A 199 13.60 1.59 6.58
C PRO A 199 13.30 0.43 5.63
N ILE A 200 12.43 -0.51 6.02
CA ILE A 200 12.09 -1.66 5.21
C ILE A 200 10.89 -1.34 4.35
N ASN A 201 11.17 -1.14 3.08
CA ASN A 201 10.14 -0.79 2.14
C ASN A 201 10.11 -1.76 0.97
N ILE A 202 9.23 -2.72 1.08
CA ILE A 202 8.89 -3.70 0.04
C ILE A 202 7.45 -3.55 -0.47
N HIS A 203 6.78 -2.48 -0.05
CA HIS A 203 5.40 -2.18 -0.43
C HIS A 203 5.30 -0.75 -0.95
N PRO A 204 4.39 -0.47 -1.88
CA PRO A 204 4.26 0.85 -2.50
C PRO A 204 3.88 2.00 -1.56
N GLY A 205 3.67 1.75 -0.26
CA GLY A 205 3.50 2.80 0.74
C GLY A 205 2.10 3.36 0.85
N GLY A 206 1.09 2.50 0.93
CA GLY A 206 -0.32 2.89 1.01
C GLY A 206 -0.65 3.95 2.08
N GLN A 207 0.11 4.00 3.18
CA GLN A 207 -0.13 5.00 4.21
C GLN A 207 0.17 6.43 3.72
N CYS A 208 1.31 6.67 3.05
CA CYS A 208 1.62 8.01 2.57
C CYS A 208 0.60 8.49 1.53
N ILE A 209 0.05 7.58 0.72
CA ILE A 209 -1.01 7.89 -0.24
C ILE A 209 -2.30 8.31 0.50
N GLN A 210 -2.68 7.58 1.55
CA GLN A 210 -3.85 7.93 2.38
C GLN A 210 -3.67 9.28 3.08
N VAL A 211 -2.48 9.53 3.65
CA VAL A 211 -2.14 10.79 4.32
C VAL A 211 -2.21 11.98 3.34
N ALA A 212 -1.69 11.82 2.13
CA ALA A 212 -1.81 12.84 1.08
C ALA A 212 -3.27 13.07 0.69
N SER A 213 -4.10 12.01 0.62
CA SER A 213 -5.52 12.11 0.24
C SER A 213 -6.37 12.89 1.25
N ILE A 214 -5.92 13.04 2.49
CA ILE A 214 -6.65 13.79 3.53
C ILE A 214 -6.08 15.18 3.81
N GLY A 215 -5.05 15.62 3.09
CA GLY A 215 -4.44 16.94 3.27
C GLY A 215 -3.51 17.05 4.49
N SER A 216 -2.79 15.99 4.82
CA SER A 216 -1.78 15.97 5.90
C SER A 216 -0.38 15.75 5.34
N MET A 217 0.65 15.97 6.17
CA MET A 217 2.06 15.74 5.84
C MET A 217 2.50 14.34 6.24
N HIS A 218 3.19 13.63 5.35
CA HIS A 218 3.87 12.39 5.71
C HIS A 218 5.38 12.60 5.80
N ILE A 219 5.99 12.16 6.89
CA ILE A 219 7.40 12.40 7.23
C ILE A 219 8.12 11.06 7.42
N GLY A 220 9.20 10.88 6.69
CA GLY A 220 10.02 9.68 6.76
C GLY A 220 9.51 8.55 5.88
N GLY A 221 10.37 7.55 5.66
CA GLY A 221 10.13 6.41 4.81
C GLY A 221 10.93 6.45 3.51
N LEU A 222 11.13 5.28 2.92
CA LEU A 222 11.93 5.10 1.69
C LEU A 222 11.11 4.51 0.54
N ASN A 223 9.78 4.61 0.59
CA ASN A 223 8.97 4.05 -0.48
C ASN A 223 8.79 5.03 -1.64
N GLU A 224 8.62 4.49 -2.82
CA GLU A 224 8.57 5.30 -4.03
C GLU A 224 7.31 6.14 -4.15
N SER A 225 6.20 5.71 -3.56
CA SER A 225 5.02 6.56 -3.46
C SER A 225 5.33 7.79 -2.61
N HIS A 226 6.16 7.65 -1.57
CA HIS A 226 6.63 8.76 -0.76
C HIS A 226 7.54 9.70 -1.57
N GLU A 227 8.47 9.16 -2.36
CA GLU A 227 9.32 9.96 -3.24
C GLU A 227 8.52 10.80 -4.24
N ILE A 228 7.37 10.29 -4.70
CA ILE A 228 6.47 11.02 -5.60
C ILE A 228 5.66 12.08 -4.84
N LEU A 229 5.15 11.74 -3.66
CA LEU A 229 4.21 12.58 -2.92
C LEU A 229 4.90 13.62 -2.03
N TYR A 230 5.98 13.24 -1.36
CA TYR A 230 6.71 14.07 -0.41
C TYR A 230 8.22 13.92 -0.60
N PRO A 231 8.78 14.38 -1.74
CA PRO A 231 10.16 14.12 -2.11
C PRO A 231 11.18 14.58 -1.06
N ASP A 232 10.93 15.70 -0.39
CA ASP A 232 11.84 16.27 0.60
C ASP A 232 11.92 15.43 1.89
N SER A 233 10.86 14.69 2.22
CA SER A 233 10.79 13.84 3.42
C SER A 233 10.93 12.34 3.14
N ALA A 234 11.24 11.95 1.89
CA ALA A 234 11.44 10.56 1.50
C ALA A 234 12.81 10.01 1.94
N THR A 235 13.05 10.04 3.23
CA THR A 235 14.29 9.58 3.88
C THR A 235 14.01 9.03 5.27
N CYS A 236 14.95 8.24 5.82
CA CYS A 236 14.98 7.83 7.22
C CYS A 236 16.16 8.44 7.98
N ASP A 237 16.83 9.45 7.43
CA ASP A 237 17.87 10.19 8.10
C ASP A 237 17.23 11.22 9.06
N GLU A 238 17.35 10.97 10.36
CA GLU A 238 16.71 11.78 11.41
C GLU A 238 17.18 13.24 11.41
N LYS A 239 18.46 13.48 11.08
CA LYS A 239 18.98 14.85 11.02
C LYS A 239 18.37 15.63 9.85
N VAL A 240 18.27 15.01 8.69
CA VAL A 240 17.60 15.62 7.52
C VAL A 240 16.13 15.90 7.84
N LEU A 241 15.45 14.95 8.48
CA LEU A 241 14.04 15.10 8.85
C LEU A 241 13.84 16.14 9.95
N GLU A 242 14.79 16.28 10.90
CA GLU A 242 14.75 17.34 11.92
C GLU A 242 14.84 18.72 11.27
N ASP A 243 15.84 18.95 10.43
CA ASP A 243 16.01 20.22 9.71
C ASP A 243 14.78 20.54 8.83
N LEU A 244 14.16 19.53 8.24
CA LEU A 244 12.95 19.69 7.45
C LEU A 244 11.75 20.05 8.32
N MET A 245 11.59 19.40 9.49
CA MET A 245 10.52 19.71 10.43
C MET A 245 10.64 21.12 11.00
N ASP A 246 11.85 21.58 11.32
CA ASP A 246 12.10 22.96 11.75
C ASP A 246 11.58 23.97 10.70
N ARG A 247 11.82 23.68 9.42
CA ARG A 247 11.34 24.51 8.29
C ARG A 247 9.82 24.46 8.15
N TYR A 248 9.21 23.28 8.15
CA TYR A 248 7.76 23.14 7.99
C TYR A 248 6.95 23.69 9.15
N ILE A 249 7.49 23.63 10.37
CA ILE A 249 6.85 24.23 11.54
C ILE A 249 7.00 25.76 11.50
N GLY A 250 8.17 26.26 11.08
CA GLY A 250 8.47 27.70 11.00
C GLY A 250 7.87 28.42 9.80
N ASP A 251 7.54 27.71 8.72
CA ASP A 251 7.01 28.28 7.48
C ASP A 251 5.74 27.53 7.02
N GLU A 252 4.60 28.15 7.30
CA GLU A 252 3.29 27.60 6.93
C GLU A 252 3.09 27.52 5.42
N ASN A 253 3.62 28.47 4.64
CA ASN A 253 3.48 28.46 3.19
C ASN A 253 4.26 27.30 2.57
N LEU A 254 5.48 27.05 3.04
CA LEU A 254 6.29 25.92 2.60
C LEU A 254 5.57 24.59 2.89
N ARG A 255 5.02 24.45 4.09
CA ARG A 255 4.23 23.28 4.48
C ARG A 255 3.00 23.11 3.60
N PHE A 256 2.25 24.18 3.36
CA PHE A 256 1.06 24.14 2.52
C PHE A 256 1.39 23.72 1.09
N GLN A 257 2.46 24.25 0.50
CA GLN A 257 2.92 23.85 -0.84
C GLN A 257 3.26 22.36 -0.93
N ALA A 258 3.88 21.78 0.11
CA ALA A 258 4.18 20.37 0.14
C ALA A 258 2.91 19.49 0.24
N ILE A 259 1.93 19.91 1.03
CA ILE A 259 0.62 19.22 1.13
C ILE A 259 -0.13 19.31 -0.20
N GLU A 260 -0.19 20.48 -0.81
CA GLU A 260 -0.86 20.70 -2.10
C GLU A 260 -0.20 19.87 -3.22
N HIS A 261 1.13 19.84 -3.26
CA HIS A 261 1.87 18.98 -4.18
C HIS A 261 1.47 17.51 -4.02
N ALA A 262 1.50 17.01 -2.79
CA ALA A 262 1.15 15.62 -2.50
C ALA A 262 -0.30 15.30 -2.88
N TRP A 263 -1.23 16.19 -2.58
CA TRP A 263 -2.63 16.05 -2.92
C TRP A 263 -2.86 15.98 -4.44
N ASN A 264 -2.24 16.87 -5.20
CA ASN A 264 -2.33 16.87 -6.65
C ASN A 264 -1.75 15.57 -7.23
N LYS A 265 -0.58 15.15 -6.75
CA LYS A 265 0.07 13.91 -7.18
C LYS A 265 -0.71 12.65 -6.85
N VAL A 266 -1.38 12.60 -5.70
CA VAL A 266 -2.25 11.47 -5.35
C VAL A 266 -3.37 11.31 -6.38
N ASN A 267 -4.02 12.40 -6.78
CA ASN A 267 -5.11 12.35 -7.76
C ASN A 267 -4.61 12.00 -9.16
N GLU A 268 -3.46 12.54 -9.56
CA GLU A 268 -2.85 12.30 -10.87
C GLU A 268 -2.34 10.86 -11.05
N GLU A 269 -1.78 10.25 -9.98
CA GLU A 269 -1.01 9.01 -10.10
C GLU A 269 -1.69 7.80 -9.42
N PHE A 270 -2.45 8.02 -8.34
CA PHE A 270 -2.93 6.94 -7.46
C PHE A 270 -4.45 6.83 -7.36
N SER A 271 -5.22 7.73 -7.98
CA SER A 271 -6.68 7.65 -7.96
C SER A 271 -7.20 6.38 -8.65
N PHE A 272 -8.33 5.87 -8.19
CA PHE A 272 -8.99 4.73 -8.83
C PHE A 272 -9.22 4.96 -10.33
N LYS A 273 -9.62 6.18 -10.71
CA LYS A 273 -9.81 6.56 -12.12
C LYS A 273 -8.53 6.40 -12.92
N LYS A 274 -7.40 6.90 -12.41
CA LYS A 274 -6.10 6.82 -13.09
C LYS A 274 -5.62 5.38 -13.23
N VAL A 275 -5.65 4.63 -12.13
CA VAL A 275 -5.18 3.24 -12.13
C VAL A 275 -6.10 2.33 -12.98
N ARG A 276 -7.41 2.59 -12.98
CA ARG A 276 -8.35 1.92 -13.89
C ARG A 276 -7.96 2.12 -15.36
N THR A 277 -7.66 3.36 -15.77
CA THR A 277 -7.19 3.63 -17.13
C THR A 277 -5.92 2.86 -17.46
N GLN A 278 -4.94 2.79 -16.54
CA GLN A 278 -3.74 1.98 -16.73
C GLN A 278 -4.06 0.49 -16.91
N ILE A 279 -4.99 -0.05 -16.16
CA ILE A 279 -5.44 -1.44 -16.29
C ILE A 279 -6.12 -1.68 -17.63
N GLU A 280 -7.00 -0.77 -18.06
CA GLU A 280 -7.67 -0.85 -19.36
C GLU A 280 -6.67 -0.76 -20.52
N GLU A 281 -5.63 0.06 -20.42
CA GLU A 281 -4.54 0.13 -21.41
C GLU A 281 -3.69 -1.15 -21.49
N ILE A 282 -3.53 -1.86 -20.37
CA ILE A 282 -2.70 -3.06 -20.30
C ILE A 282 -3.48 -4.31 -20.76
N TYR A 283 -4.75 -4.41 -20.39
CA TYR A 283 -5.52 -5.65 -20.51
C TYR A 283 -6.78 -5.53 -21.39
N GLY A 284 -7.21 -4.33 -21.73
CA GLY A 284 -8.35 -4.04 -22.64
C GLY A 284 -7.87 -4.03 -24.09
#